data_863c26e5995a429c06279aaf9a7b185a
#
_entry.id   863c26e5995a429c06279aaf9a7b185a
#
_cell.length_a   1.000
_cell.length_b   1.000
_cell.length_c   1.000
_cell.angle_alpha   90.00
_cell.angle_beta   90.00
_cell.angle_gamma   90.00
#
_symmetry.space_group_name_H-M   'P 1'
#
loop_
_entity.id
_entity.type
_entity.pdbx_description
1 polymer ?
#
loop_
_entity_poly.entity_id
_entity_poly.type
_entity_poly.pdbx_seq_one_letter_code
_entity_poly.pdbx_strand_id
1 'polypeptide(L)'
;MTEHAPEETRESAMARTARTARTVRTTPLHSVHAAAGASFTDFGGWQMPLRYASDLAEHHAVRRSAGIFDLSHMGEVKVTGSGAAAALDHALVGRISKVALGRARYTMIVAEDGGVIDDLIVYHVGDQEYLVVPNAGNRERVAAELVARCAGFDCEVADISLTMALIAVQGPRAEEILRGVIDSGAGIPAALRPEEGAPADDGDCGPDVLCGPTILRRLRYYAAVRAVAAGHSILLARTGYTGEDGFELFCGAEDAVDLWTVI
;
A
#
# COMPACT_ATOMS: atom_id res chain seq x y z
N MET A 1 16.77 56.30 33.79
CA MET A 1 16.12 54.98 33.80
C MET A 1 16.39 54.33 32.44
N THR A 2 17.45 53.54 32.38
CA THR A 2 17.86 52.81 31.15
C THR A 2 17.38 51.38 31.28
N GLU A 3 16.45 51.04 30.41
CA GLU A 3 15.82 49.73 30.31
C GLU A 3 16.82 48.73 29.68
N HIS A 4 17.22 47.72 30.45
CA HIS A 4 18.06 46.63 29.96
C HIS A 4 17.20 45.63 29.20
N ALA A 5 17.38 45.49 27.88
CA ALA A 5 16.88 44.37 27.13
C ALA A 5 17.63 43.08 27.51
N PRO A 6 16.96 41.93 27.66
CA PRO A 6 17.63 40.69 28.01
C PRO A 6 18.49 40.19 26.83
N GLU A 7 19.75 39.91 27.13
CA GLU A 7 20.72 39.28 26.24
C GLU A 7 20.25 37.85 25.94
N GLU A 8 19.71 37.62 24.75
CA GLU A 8 19.44 36.25 24.25
C GLU A 8 20.80 35.53 24.15
N THR A 9 21.01 34.55 24.99
CA THR A 9 22.23 33.77 25.02
C THR A 9 22.47 33.04 23.69
N ARG A 10 23.71 33.10 23.16
CA ARG A 10 24.14 32.40 21.93
C ARG A 10 23.78 30.91 21.94
N GLU A 11 23.56 30.29 23.09
CA GLU A 11 23.09 28.91 23.24
C GLU A 11 21.65 28.69 22.71
N SER A 12 20.76 29.66 22.90
CA SER A 12 19.40 29.53 22.40
C SER A 12 19.32 29.64 20.87
N ALA A 13 20.22 30.42 20.25
CA ALA A 13 20.36 30.54 18.81
C ALA A 13 21.00 29.28 18.20
N MET A 14 21.99 28.65 18.86
CA MET A 14 22.58 27.38 18.41
C MET A 14 21.61 26.17 18.54
N ALA A 15 20.79 26.16 19.60
CA ALA A 15 19.78 25.12 19.77
C ALA A 15 18.67 25.18 18.71
N ARG A 16 18.40 26.36 18.13
CA ARG A 16 17.46 26.50 16.99
C ARG A 16 18.05 26.09 15.65
N THR A 17 19.37 26.07 15.52
CA THR A 17 20.06 25.68 14.27
C THR A 17 20.38 24.17 14.21
N ALA A 18 20.32 23.47 15.35
CA ALA A 18 20.45 22.01 15.45
C ALA A 18 19.10 21.27 15.28
N ARG A 19 18.16 21.83 14.53
CA ARG A 19 17.11 21.04 13.90
C ARG A 19 17.80 20.23 12.80
N THR A 20 18.27 19.02 13.17
CA THR A 20 18.76 17.99 12.25
C THR A 20 18.00 18.13 10.93
N ALA A 21 18.72 18.36 9.86
CA ALA A 21 18.17 18.34 8.52
C ALA A 21 17.54 16.95 8.34
N ARG A 22 16.24 16.86 8.59
CA ARG A 22 15.47 15.65 8.42
C ARG A 22 15.55 15.36 6.92
N THR A 23 16.26 14.31 6.55
CA THR A 23 16.34 13.89 5.15
C THR A 23 14.90 13.67 4.68
N VAL A 24 14.44 14.51 3.78
CA VAL A 24 13.10 14.43 3.23
C VAL A 24 13.08 13.18 2.34
N ARG A 25 12.16 12.27 2.61
CA ARG A 25 11.97 11.05 1.81
C ARG A 25 11.15 11.37 0.58
N THR A 26 11.45 10.69 -0.51
CA THR A 26 10.70 10.77 -1.77
C THR A 26 10.33 9.37 -2.24
N THR A 27 9.20 9.26 -2.93
CA THR A 27 8.77 8.01 -3.58
C THR A 27 9.54 7.78 -4.88
N PRO A 28 9.50 6.56 -5.45
CA PRO A 28 10.03 6.29 -6.79
C PRO A 28 9.41 7.18 -7.89
N LEU A 29 8.18 7.65 -7.68
CA LEU A 29 7.41 8.48 -8.62
C LEU A 29 7.63 9.99 -8.46
N HIS A 30 8.45 10.43 -7.51
CA HIS A 30 8.64 11.86 -7.20
C HIS A 30 9.01 12.69 -8.43
N SER A 31 9.93 12.21 -9.27
CA SER A 31 10.36 12.92 -10.50
C SER A 31 9.24 13.03 -11.53
N VAL A 32 8.37 12.02 -11.62
CA VAL A 32 7.20 12.02 -12.50
C VAL A 32 6.21 13.09 -12.04
N HIS A 33 5.92 13.15 -10.74
CA HIS A 33 5.05 14.19 -10.16
C HIS A 33 5.60 15.59 -10.38
N ALA A 34 6.92 15.78 -10.16
CA ALA A 34 7.57 17.08 -10.40
C ALA A 34 7.49 17.50 -11.87
N ALA A 35 7.74 16.58 -12.81
CA ALA A 35 7.62 16.84 -14.26
C ALA A 35 6.18 17.17 -14.68
N ALA A 36 5.18 16.56 -14.01
CA ALA A 36 3.77 16.86 -14.21
C ALA A 36 3.29 18.16 -13.54
N GLY A 37 4.18 18.90 -12.86
CA GLY A 37 3.87 20.17 -12.22
C GLY A 37 3.13 20.07 -10.89
N ALA A 38 3.25 18.94 -10.19
CA ALA A 38 2.65 18.77 -8.88
C ALA A 38 3.20 19.79 -7.86
N SER A 39 2.34 20.32 -7.01
CA SER A 39 2.75 20.93 -5.76
C SER A 39 2.96 19.84 -4.70
N PHE A 40 3.94 20.03 -3.82
CA PHE A 40 4.31 19.03 -2.84
C PHE A 40 4.03 19.50 -1.41
N THR A 41 3.82 18.54 -0.51
CA THR A 41 3.69 18.77 0.93
C THR A 41 4.47 17.73 1.73
N ASP A 42 4.85 18.05 2.96
CA ASP A 42 5.36 17.05 3.91
C ASP A 42 4.17 16.21 4.42
N PHE A 43 4.21 14.93 4.15
CA PHE A 43 3.24 13.96 4.65
C PHE A 43 3.98 12.86 5.41
N GLY A 44 4.01 12.95 6.72
CA GLY A 44 4.68 11.97 7.58
C GLY A 44 6.19 11.85 7.33
N GLY A 45 6.87 12.93 6.87
CA GLY A 45 8.28 12.96 6.52
C GLY A 45 8.60 12.59 5.08
N TRP A 46 7.57 12.41 4.26
CA TRP A 46 7.67 12.18 2.83
C TRP A 46 7.25 13.44 2.06
N GLN A 47 7.94 13.75 0.99
CA GLN A 47 7.54 14.78 0.05
C GLN A 47 6.53 14.19 -0.95
N MET A 48 5.26 14.36 -0.62
CA MET A 48 4.17 13.79 -1.41
C MET A 48 3.50 14.83 -2.31
N PRO A 49 3.01 14.44 -3.51
CA PRO A 49 2.22 15.33 -4.34
C PRO A 49 0.92 15.66 -3.63
N LEU A 50 0.65 16.97 -3.47
CA LEU A 50 -0.57 17.47 -2.86
C LEU A 50 -1.68 17.60 -3.92
N ARG A 51 -1.33 18.23 -5.05
CA ARG A 51 -2.23 18.47 -6.20
C ARG A 51 -1.44 18.86 -7.43
N TYR A 52 -2.07 18.74 -8.58
CA TYR A 52 -1.52 19.21 -9.86
C TYR A 52 -2.15 20.54 -10.30
N ALA A 53 -3.46 20.65 -10.28
CA ALA A 53 -4.18 21.85 -10.68
C ALA A 53 -5.14 22.35 -9.60
N SER A 54 -6.14 21.55 -9.25
CA SER A 54 -7.21 21.92 -8.32
C SER A 54 -7.72 20.72 -7.56
N ASP A 55 -7.68 20.79 -6.21
CA ASP A 55 -8.18 19.74 -5.33
C ASP A 55 -9.62 19.37 -5.66
N LEU A 56 -10.47 20.37 -5.95
CA LEU A 56 -11.88 20.14 -6.28
C LEU A 56 -12.06 19.44 -7.64
N ALA A 57 -11.26 19.82 -8.65
CA ALA A 57 -11.31 19.20 -9.97
C ALA A 57 -10.82 17.74 -9.90
N GLU A 58 -9.73 17.49 -9.18
CA GLU A 58 -9.15 16.15 -8.97
C GLU A 58 -10.11 15.28 -8.16
N HIS A 59 -10.75 15.81 -7.10
CA HIS A 59 -11.79 15.12 -6.37
C HIS A 59 -12.97 14.72 -7.29
N HIS A 60 -13.43 15.63 -8.15
CA HIS A 60 -14.51 15.32 -9.09
C HIS A 60 -14.10 14.31 -10.15
N ALA A 61 -12.81 14.29 -10.56
CA ALA A 61 -12.31 13.27 -11.48
C ALA A 61 -12.45 11.87 -10.89
N VAL A 62 -12.04 11.69 -9.62
CA VAL A 62 -12.19 10.41 -8.90
C VAL A 62 -13.66 10.00 -8.80
N ARG A 63 -14.58 10.94 -8.48
CA ARG A 63 -16.00 10.63 -8.30
C ARG A 63 -16.75 10.32 -9.60
N ARG A 64 -16.32 10.88 -10.73
CA ARG A 64 -17.03 10.79 -12.01
C ARG A 64 -16.34 9.92 -13.06
N SER A 65 -15.05 9.66 -12.87
CA SER A 65 -14.21 8.91 -13.79
C SER A 65 -13.24 8.02 -13.03
N ALA A 66 -12.00 8.46 -12.91
CA ALA A 66 -10.98 7.80 -12.09
C ALA A 66 -9.86 8.79 -11.73
N GLY A 67 -9.09 8.45 -10.68
CA GLY A 67 -7.83 9.08 -10.33
C GLY A 67 -6.77 8.01 -10.08
N ILE A 68 -5.52 8.37 -10.38
CA ILE A 68 -4.34 7.59 -10.04
C ILE A 68 -3.63 8.23 -8.86
N PHE A 69 -3.16 7.42 -7.90
CA PHE A 69 -2.55 7.89 -6.67
C PHE A 69 -1.23 7.18 -6.41
N ASP A 70 -0.21 7.94 -6.03
CA ASP A 70 1.03 7.40 -5.49
C ASP A 70 0.87 7.18 -3.98
N LEU A 71 0.89 5.94 -3.57
CA LEU A 71 0.82 5.50 -2.17
C LEU A 71 2.15 4.87 -1.71
N SER A 72 3.24 5.01 -2.48
CA SER A 72 4.54 4.37 -2.22
C SER A 72 5.24 4.86 -0.94
N HIS A 73 4.63 5.79 -0.21
CA HIS A 73 5.06 6.19 1.13
C HIS A 73 4.56 5.25 2.24
N MET A 74 3.56 4.42 1.95
CA MET A 74 3.05 3.41 2.89
C MET A 74 4.16 2.41 3.25
N GLY A 75 3.92 1.60 4.26
CA GLY A 75 4.83 0.52 4.62
C GLY A 75 4.38 -0.82 4.04
N GLU A 76 5.33 -1.70 3.75
CA GLU A 76 5.11 -3.09 3.36
C GLU A 76 6.00 -3.99 4.22
N VAL A 77 5.39 -4.69 5.17
CA VAL A 77 6.09 -5.65 6.03
C VAL A 77 5.62 -7.06 5.69
N LYS A 78 6.55 -7.85 5.19
CA LYS A 78 6.31 -9.24 4.82
C LYS A 78 6.53 -10.15 6.01
N VAL A 79 5.59 -11.06 6.28
CA VAL A 79 5.68 -12.07 7.33
C VAL A 79 5.48 -13.44 6.69
N THR A 80 6.48 -14.32 6.83
CA THR A 80 6.50 -15.64 6.17
C THR A 80 6.87 -16.73 7.17
N GLY A 81 6.38 -17.96 6.94
CA GLY A 81 6.73 -19.13 7.72
C GLY A 81 5.52 -19.85 8.30
N SER A 82 5.73 -21.07 8.77
CA SER A 82 4.67 -21.94 9.28
C SER A 82 3.96 -21.36 10.52
N GLY A 83 4.66 -20.52 11.29
CA GLY A 83 4.14 -19.79 12.43
C GLY A 83 3.57 -18.41 12.14
N ALA A 84 3.63 -17.92 10.88
CA ALA A 84 3.28 -16.53 10.52
C ALA A 84 1.83 -16.16 10.94
N ALA A 85 0.87 -17.03 10.67
CA ALA A 85 -0.53 -16.79 11.05
C ALA A 85 -0.72 -16.65 12.58
N ALA A 86 -0.08 -17.52 13.35
CA ALA A 86 -0.15 -17.48 14.82
C ALA A 86 0.60 -16.27 15.39
N ALA A 87 1.73 -15.91 14.79
CA ALA A 87 2.49 -14.71 15.15
C ALA A 87 1.66 -13.44 14.93
N LEU A 88 0.97 -13.34 13.80
CA LEU A 88 0.08 -12.21 13.51
C LEU A 88 -1.18 -12.18 14.38
N ASP A 89 -1.73 -13.34 14.77
CA ASP A 89 -2.81 -13.40 15.78
C ASP A 89 -2.35 -12.91 17.15
N HIS A 90 -1.07 -13.09 17.49
CA HIS A 90 -0.47 -12.58 18.72
C HIS A 90 -0.15 -11.08 18.62
N ALA A 91 0.35 -10.63 17.47
CA ALA A 91 0.85 -9.27 17.30
C ALA A 91 -0.25 -8.22 17.08
N LEU A 92 -1.39 -8.61 16.47
CA LEU A 92 -2.43 -7.71 15.99
C LEU A 92 -3.78 -7.96 16.67
N VAL A 93 -4.67 -7.00 16.55
CA VAL A 93 -6.05 -7.15 17.03
C VAL A 93 -6.83 -8.04 16.07
N GLY A 94 -7.45 -9.09 16.61
CA GLY A 94 -8.28 -10.02 15.84
C GLY A 94 -7.53 -11.28 15.40
N ARG A 95 -8.16 -12.08 14.55
CA ARG A 95 -7.64 -13.37 14.12
C ARG A 95 -7.23 -13.35 12.66
N ILE A 96 -5.96 -13.12 12.40
CA ILE A 96 -5.39 -13.11 11.04
C ILE A 96 -5.33 -14.53 10.48
N SER A 97 -5.14 -15.55 11.34
CA SER A 97 -5.22 -16.97 10.96
C SER A 97 -6.56 -17.40 10.32
N LYS A 98 -7.61 -16.58 10.45
CA LYS A 98 -8.93 -16.82 9.82
C LYS A 98 -9.11 -16.07 8.50
N VAL A 99 -8.14 -15.29 8.08
CA VAL A 99 -8.15 -14.63 6.77
C VAL A 99 -7.82 -15.66 5.70
N ALA A 100 -8.74 -15.92 4.81
CA ALA A 100 -8.54 -16.90 3.73
C ALA A 100 -7.46 -16.40 2.76
N LEU A 101 -6.77 -17.33 2.10
CA LEU A 101 -5.79 -17.02 1.06
C LEU A 101 -6.42 -16.13 -0.03
N GLY A 102 -5.71 -15.07 -0.43
CA GLY A 102 -6.19 -14.06 -1.37
C GLY A 102 -7.14 -13.02 -0.77
N ARG A 103 -7.35 -13.03 0.55
CA ARG A 103 -8.19 -12.05 1.24
C ARG A 103 -7.35 -11.08 2.05
N ALA A 104 -7.94 -9.92 2.33
CA ALA A 104 -7.37 -8.92 3.21
C ALA A 104 -8.25 -8.68 4.44
N ARG A 105 -7.65 -8.16 5.48
CA ARG A 105 -8.34 -7.72 6.70
C ARG A 105 -7.75 -6.39 7.18
N TYR A 106 -8.63 -5.42 7.41
CA TYR A 106 -8.31 -4.23 8.19
C TYR A 106 -8.27 -4.59 9.67
N THR A 107 -7.21 -4.15 10.36
CA THR A 107 -6.98 -4.41 11.78
C THR A 107 -6.13 -3.31 12.40
N MET A 108 -5.69 -3.51 13.64
CA MET A 108 -4.86 -2.57 14.39
C MET A 108 -3.73 -3.29 15.08
N ILE A 109 -2.64 -2.56 15.33
CA ILE A 109 -1.62 -2.91 16.30
C ILE A 109 -1.76 -1.96 17.49
N VAL A 110 -1.79 -2.50 18.70
CA VAL A 110 -2.03 -1.74 19.93
C VAL A 110 -0.88 -1.92 20.91
N ALA A 111 -0.65 -0.91 21.76
CA ALA A 111 0.29 -0.98 22.87
C ALA A 111 -0.31 -1.80 24.05
N GLU A 112 0.51 -2.12 25.05
CA GLU A 112 0.11 -2.90 26.22
C GLU A 112 -1.03 -2.24 27.02
N ASP A 113 -1.11 -0.92 27.02
CA ASP A 113 -2.16 -0.13 27.65
C ASP A 113 -3.45 -0.05 26.82
N GLY A 114 -3.48 -0.67 25.64
CA GLY A 114 -4.58 -0.65 24.69
C GLY A 114 -4.60 0.57 23.75
N GLY A 115 -3.63 1.47 23.86
CA GLY A 115 -3.47 2.61 22.94
C GLY A 115 -3.14 2.12 21.54
N VAL A 116 -3.77 2.73 20.50
CA VAL A 116 -3.53 2.37 19.11
C VAL A 116 -2.16 2.87 18.68
N ILE A 117 -1.31 1.96 18.21
CA ILE A 117 -0.01 2.28 17.57
C ILE A 117 -0.27 2.66 16.11
N ASP A 118 -1.03 1.81 15.39
CA ASP A 118 -1.42 2.03 14.00
C ASP A 118 -2.67 1.22 13.65
N ASP A 119 -3.39 1.67 12.64
CA ASP A 119 -4.38 0.89 11.91
C ASP A 119 -3.76 0.46 10.57
N LEU A 120 -4.02 -0.76 10.13
CA LEU A 120 -3.32 -1.35 9.01
C LEU A 120 -4.14 -2.44 8.31
N ILE A 121 -3.72 -2.79 7.10
CA ILE A 121 -4.31 -3.90 6.35
C ILE A 121 -3.32 -5.07 6.32
N VAL A 122 -3.84 -6.28 6.50
CA VAL A 122 -3.09 -7.53 6.33
C VAL A 122 -3.68 -8.29 5.16
N TYR A 123 -2.85 -8.61 4.19
CA TYR A 123 -3.18 -9.47 3.04
C TYR A 123 -2.58 -10.86 3.25
N HIS A 124 -3.37 -11.91 3.04
CA HIS A 124 -2.90 -13.29 2.99
C HIS A 124 -2.57 -13.63 1.53
N VAL A 125 -1.30 -13.45 1.14
CA VAL A 125 -0.86 -13.39 -0.27
C VAL A 125 -0.30 -14.71 -0.82
N GLY A 126 0.01 -15.66 0.04
CA GLY A 126 0.57 -16.96 -0.33
C GLY A 126 0.42 -17.97 0.79
N ASP A 127 0.74 -19.24 0.53
CA ASP A 127 0.81 -20.23 1.59
C ASP A 127 1.84 -19.77 2.62
N GLN A 128 1.39 -19.58 3.88
CA GLN A 128 2.22 -19.08 4.99
C GLN A 128 2.90 -17.71 4.70
N GLU A 129 2.30 -16.88 3.84
CA GLU A 129 2.84 -15.57 3.45
C GLU A 129 1.79 -14.47 3.62
N TYR A 130 2.15 -13.46 4.39
CA TYR A 130 1.31 -12.29 4.69
C TYR A 130 2.06 -11.01 4.35
N LEU A 131 1.32 -10.01 3.83
CA LEU A 131 1.79 -8.65 3.65
C LEU A 131 1.01 -7.73 4.61
N VAL A 132 1.71 -7.06 5.50
CA VAL A 132 1.18 -6.08 6.44
C VAL A 132 1.49 -4.70 5.92
N VAL A 133 0.46 -3.85 5.77
CA VAL A 133 0.57 -2.50 5.20
C VAL A 133 0.21 -1.46 6.25
N PRO A 134 1.20 -0.93 7.00
CA PRO A 134 1.03 0.16 7.95
C PRO A 134 1.05 1.52 7.27
N ASN A 135 0.55 2.53 8.00
CA ASN A 135 0.62 3.92 7.58
C ASN A 135 2.05 4.46 7.54
N ALA A 136 2.32 5.36 6.60
CA ALA A 136 3.63 5.93 6.34
C ALA A 136 4.37 6.49 7.57
N GLY A 137 3.64 7.19 8.43
CA GLY A 137 4.20 7.80 9.65
C GLY A 137 4.60 6.79 10.73
N ASN A 138 4.00 5.60 10.71
CA ASN A 138 4.16 4.57 11.72
C ASN A 138 4.95 3.34 11.22
N ARG A 139 5.30 3.26 9.93
CA ARG A 139 5.84 2.06 9.31
C ARG A 139 7.07 1.50 10.04
N GLU A 140 8.05 2.33 10.42
CA GLU A 140 9.25 1.88 11.12
C GLU A 140 8.92 1.33 12.51
N ARG A 141 8.01 2.00 13.22
CA ARG A 141 7.54 1.54 14.51
C ARG A 141 6.80 0.22 14.40
N VAL A 142 5.88 0.10 13.45
CA VAL A 142 5.11 -1.14 13.21
C VAL A 142 6.02 -2.28 12.80
N ALA A 143 6.99 -2.06 11.91
CA ALA A 143 7.97 -3.07 11.54
C ALA A 143 8.76 -3.57 12.74
N ALA A 144 9.26 -2.67 13.59
CA ALA A 144 9.99 -3.02 14.81
C ALA A 144 9.10 -3.80 15.82
N GLU A 145 7.86 -3.36 16.02
CA GLU A 145 6.89 -4.05 16.88
C GLU A 145 6.57 -5.46 16.36
N LEU A 146 6.39 -5.62 15.03
CA LEU A 146 6.15 -6.94 14.44
C LEU A 146 7.35 -7.87 14.64
N VAL A 147 8.58 -7.39 14.41
CA VAL A 147 9.80 -8.17 14.69
C VAL A 147 9.84 -8.62 16.15
N ALA A 148 9.56 -7.71 17.09
CA ALA A 148 9.59 -8.02 18.52
C ALA A 148 8.51 -9.01 18.93
N ARG A 149 7.27 -8.82 18.48
CA ARG A 149 6.11 -9.64 18.84
C ARG A 149 6.08 -10.99 18.15
N CYS A 150 6.64 -11.10 16.96
CA CYS A 150 6.77 -12.36 16.24
C CYS A 150 7.97 -13.19 16.71
N ALA A 151 8.83 -12.65 17.56
CA ALA A 151 9.94 -13.39 18.15
C ALA A 151 9.43 -14.64 18.91
N GLY A 152 10.02 -15.80 18.62
CA GLY A 152 9.60 -17.08 19.21
C GLY A 152 8.57 -17.86 18.40
N PHE A 153 8.04 -17.29 17.31
CA PHE A 153 7.26 -18.01 16.32
C PHE A 153 8.16 -18.48 15.17
N ASP A 154 7.79 -19.57 14.52
CA ASP A 154 8.47 -20.07 13.32
C ASP A 154 8.10 -19.20 12.11
N CYS A 155 8.59 -17.96 12.09
CA CYS A 155 8.34 -17.01 11.02
C CYS A 155 9.48 -15.99 10.87
N GLU A 156 9.57 -15.43 9.69
CA GLU A 156 10.46 -14.30 9.35
C GLU A 156 9.62 -13.04 9.13
N VAL A 157 10.09 -11.91 9.63
CA VAL A 157 9.51 -10.58 9.45
C VAL A 157 10.51 -9.70 8.70
N ALA A 158 10.14 -9.20 7.54
CA ALA A 158 10.99 -8.38 6.69
C ALA A 158 10.28 -7.08 6.31
N ASP A 159 10.84 -5.92 6.64
CA ASP A 159 10.42 -4.62 6.09
C ASP A 159 10.97 -4.50 4.67
N ILE A 160 10.08 -4.60 3.67
CA ILE A 160 10.41 -4.50 2.24
C ILE A 160 9.98 -3.16 1.63
N SER A 161 9.52 -2.23 2.42
CA SER A 161 8.89 -0.98 1.98
C SER A 161 9.77 -0.14 1.02
N LEU A 162 11.10 -0.17 1.19
CA LEU A 162 12.00 0.62 0.33
C LEU A 162 12.22 -0.01 -1.06
N THR A 163 11.82 -1.25 -1.24
CA THR A 163 11.93 -1.98 -2.52
C THR A 163 10.60 -2.05 -3.26
N MET A 164 9.54 -1.53 -2.66
CA MET A 164 8.20 -1.56 -3.19
C MET A 164 7.71 -0.17 -3.60
N ALA A 165 6.74 -0.15 -4.48
CA ALA A 165 5.89 0.98 -4.78
C ALA A 165 4.43 0.53 -4.75
N LEU A 166 3.55 1.46 -4.41
CA LEU A 166 2.11 1.24 -4.37
C LEU A 166 1.40 2.31 -5.18
N ILE A 167 0.72 1.87 -6.23
CA ILE A 167 -0.07 2.73 -7.12
C ILE A 167 -1.54 2.35 -6.96
N ALA A 168 -2.40 3.33 -6.69
CA ALA A 168 -3.84 3.11 -6.65
C ALA A 168 -4.55 3.75 -7.85
N VAL A 169 -5.53 3.04 -8.41
CA VAL A 169 -6.44 3.53 -9.45
C VAL A 169 -7.85 3.43 -8.90
N GLN A 170 -8.48 4.57 -8.68
CA GLN A 170 -9.74 4.66 -7.92
C GLN A 170 -10.79 5.47 -8.69
N GLY A 171 -12.01 5.00 -8.69
CA GLY A 171 -13.16 5.66 -9.34
C GLY A 171 -13.99 4.70 -10.18
N PRO A 172 -15.19 5.10 -10.62
CA PRO A 172 -16.13 4.24 -11.36
C PRO A 172 -15.57 3.67 -12.67
N ARG A 173 -14.51 4.27 -13.25
CA ARG A 173 -13.85 3.76 -14.46
C ARG A 173 -12.52 3.06 -14.19
N ALA A 174 -12.13 2.82 -12.93
CA ALA A 174 -10.86 2.19 -12.59
C ALA A 174 -10.71 0.80 -13.24
N GLU A 175 -11.74 -0.04 -13.19
CA GLU A 175 -11.73 -1.35 -13.84
C GLU A 175 -11.57 -1.23 -15.37
N GLU A 176 -12.28 -0.29 -16.02
CA GLU A 176 -12.18 -0.06 -17.47
C GLU A 176 -10.75 0.32 -17.89
N ILE A 177 -10.12 1.23 -17.15
CA ILE A 177 -8.75 1.68 -17.39
C ILE A 177 -7.76 0.51 -17.27
N LEU A 178 -7.87 -0.26 -16.19
CA LEU A 178 -6.94 -1.35 -15.92
C LEU A 178 -7.11 -2.57 -16.84
N ARG A 179 -8.23 -2.70 -17.58
CA ARG A 179 -8.41 -3.77 -18.58
C ARG A 179 -7.34 -3.79 -19.66
N GLY A 180 -6.78 -2.64 -19.99
CA GLY A 180 -5.70 -2.53 -20.98
C GLY A 180 -4.30 -2.70 -20.40
N VAL A 181 -4.18 -2.77 -19.07
CA VAL A 181 -2.91 -2.77 -18.34
C VAL A 181 -2.62 -4.13 -17.69
N ILE A 182 -3.66 -4.79 -17.16
CA ILE A 182 -3.51 -6.11 -16.53
C ILE A 182 -3.47 -7.20 -17.60
N ASP A 183 -2.36 -7.89 -17.72
CA ASP A 183 -2.15 -8.93 -18.74
C ASP A 183 -2.75 -10.27 -18.30
N SER A 184 -2.36 -10.74 -17.10
CA SER A 184 -2.75 -12.05 -16.58
C SER A 184 -2.56 -12.12 -15.07
N GLY A 185 -3.09 -13.16 -14.45
CA GLY A 185 -2.83 -13.49 -13.05
C GLY A 185 -2.67 -14.99 -12.87
N ALA A 186 -1.73 -15.37 -12.02
CA ALA A 186 -1.44 -16.75 -11.70
C ALA A 186 -1.69 -17.04 -10.21
N GLY A 187 -1.95 -18.30 -9.89
CA GLY A 187 -2.14 -18.74 -8.51
C GLY A 187 -3.46 -18.26 -7.90
N ILE A 188 -4.55 -18.35 -8.67
CA ILE A 188 -5.88 -17.90 -8.24
C ILE A 188 -6.28 -18.65 -6.98
N PRO A 189 -6.48 -17.93 -5.85
CA PRO A 189 -7.05 -18.53 -4.65
C PRO A 189 -8.41 -19.17 -4.98
N ALA A 190 -8.72 -20.31 -4.36
CA ALA A 190 -10.01 -20.99 -4.56
C ALA A 190 -11.23 -20.06 -4.39
N ALA A 191 -11.08 -19.01 -3.56
CA ALA A 191 -12.12 -17.98 -3.35
C ALA A 191 -12.38 -17.09 -4.59
N LEU A 192 -11.50 -17.11 -5.59
CA LEU A 192 -11.64 -16.35 -6.85
C LEU A 192 -11.87 -17.27 -8.04
N ARG A 193 -11.86 -18.60 -7.85
CA ARG A 193 -12.20 -19.55 -8.91
C ARG A 193 -13.68 -19.42 -9.28
N PRO A 194 -14.03 -19.61 -10.58
CA PRO A 194 -15.43 -19.68 -10.99
C PRO A 194 -16.17 -20.77 -10.20
N GLU A 195 -17.45 -20.56 -9.94
CA GLU A 195 -18.31 -21.65 -9.51
C GLU A 195 -18.34 -22.71 -10.60
N GLU A 196 -18.33 -24.00 -10.23
CA GLU A 196 -18.45 -25.10 -11.20
C GLU A 196 -19.71 -24.89 -12.07
N GLY A 197 -19.52 -24.82 -13.38
CA GLY A 197 -20.61 -24.59 -14.34
C GLY A 197 -20.85 -23.12 -14.73
N ALA A 198 -20.05 -22.17 -14.23
CA ALA A 198 -20.08 -20.81 -14.76
C ALA A 198 -19.68 -20.81 -16.24
N PRO A 199 -20.35 -20.03 -17.11
CA PRO A 199 -19.98 -19.95 -18.52
C PRO A 199 -18.52 -19.52 -18.64
N ALA A 200 -17.79 -20.20 -19.55
CA ALA A 200 -16.43 -19.78 -19.89
C ALA A 200 -16.47 -18.32 -20.35
N ASP A 201 -15.69 -17.49 -19.71
CA ASP A 201 -15.54 -16.09 -20.11
C ASP A 201 -14.67 -16.04 -21.38
N ASP A 202 -14.96 -15.14 -22.31
CA ASP A 202 -14.27 -14.99 -23.62
C ASP A 202 -12.76 -14.71 -23.53
N GLY A 203 -12.18 -14.85 -22.36
CA GLY A 203 -10.76 -14.63 -22.05
C GLY A 203 -10.16 -15.74 -21.18
N ASP A 204 -10.56 -17.01 -21.33
CA ASP A 204 -9.99 -18.12 -20.57
C ASP A 204 -8.59 -18.45 -21.08
N CYS A 205 -7.60 -18.07 -20.28
CA CYS A 205 -6.18 -18.34 -20.55
C CYS A 205 -5.72 -19.74 -20.05
N GLY A 206 -6.66 -20.56 -19.56
CA GLY A 206 -6.42 -21.90 -19.02
C GLY A 206 -6.92 -22.09 -17.59
N PRO A 207 -6.92 -23.32 -17.08
CA PRO A 207 -7.58 -23.69 -15.83
C PRO A 207 -6.99 -23.00 -14.58
N ASP A 208 -5.75 -22.55 -14.63
CA ASP A 208 -5.02 -21.96 -13.50
C ASP A 208 -4.57 -20.50 -13.76
N VAL A 209 -4.90 -19.93 -14.92
CA VAL A 209 -4.52 -18.56 -15.31
C VAL A 209 -5.77 -17.80 -15.74
N LEU A 210 -6.05 -16.66 -15.10
CA LEU A 210 -7.09 -15.74 -15.55
C LEU A 210 -6.48 -14.61 -16.39
N CYS A 211 -7.12 -14.26 -17.50
CA CYS A 211 -6.78 -13.08 -18.26
C CYS A 211 -7.15 -11.80 -17.48
N GLY A 212 -6.43 -10.72 -17.75
CA GLY A 212 -6.56 -9.46 -17.03
C GLY A 212 -7.98 -8.95 -16.82
N PRO A 213 -8.82 -8.85 -17.87
CA PRO A 213 -10.22 -8.42 -17.72
C PRO A 213 -11.05 -9.31 -16.79
N THR A 214 -10.81 -10.62 -16.81
CA THR A 214 -11.51 -11.57 -15.94
C THR A 214 -11.08 -11.43 -14.49
N ILE A 215 -9.79 -11.21 -14.22
CA ILE A 215 -9.30 -10.95 -12.86
C ILE A 215 -9.98 -9.73 -12.26
N LEU A 216 -9.99 -8.60 -12.99
CA LEU A 216 -10.58 -7.35 -12.53
C LEU A 216 -12.06 -7.51 -12.15
N ARG A 217 -12.84 -8.25 -12.95
CA ARG A 217 -14.26 -8.52 -12.66
C ARG A 217 -14.46 -9.44 -11.46
N ARG A 218 -13.61 -10.48 -11.29
CA ARG A 218 -13.77 -11.52 -10.27
C ARG A 218 -13.12 -11.18 -8.94
N LEU A 219 -12.12 -10.30 -8.95
CA LEU A 219 -11.46 -9.88 -7.72
C LEU A 219 -12.46 -9.16 -6.82
N ARG A 220 -12.77 -9.75 -5.67
CA ARG A 220 -13.72 -9.19 -4.71
C ARG A 220 -13.07 -8.06 -3.92
N TYR A 221 -13.90 -7.16 -3.42
CA TYR A 221 -13.46 -6.15 -2.46
C TYR A 221 -12.76 -6.80 -1.25
N TYR A 222 -11.65 -6.24 -0.79
CA TYR A 222 -10.74 -6.81 0.20
C TYR A 222 -10.18 -8.18 -0.21
N ALA A 223 -9.79 -8.30 -1.46
CA ALA A 223 -9.05 -9.45 -1.99
C ALA A 223 -7.83 -8.98 -2.78
N ALA A 224 -6.82 -9.83 -2.87
CA ALA A 224 -5.61 -9.60 -3.63
C ALA A 224 -5.18 -10.88 -4.37
N VAL A 225 -4.52 -10.69 -5.51
CA VAL A 225 -4.01 -11.76 -6.37
C VAL A 225 -2.68 -11.35 -7.00
N ARG A 226 -1.75 -12.28 -7.15
CA ARG A 226 -0.56 -12.05 -7.96
C ARG A 226 -0.96 -11.95 -9.43
N ALA A 227 -0.48 -10.92 -10.10
CA ALA A 227 -0.81 -10.62 -11.49
C ALA A 227 0.42 -10.10 -12.24
N VAL A 228 0.25 -9.96 -13.55
CA VAL A 228 1.20 -9.25 -14.42
C VAL A 228 0.46 -8.04 -15.00
N ALA A 229 1.10 -6.89 -14.95
CA ALA A 229 0.61 -5.64 -15.50
C ALA A 229 1.68 -5.02 -16.38
N ALA A 230 1.39 -4.78 -17.66
CA ALA A 230 2.35 -4.26 -18.64
C ALA A 230 3.71 -4.98 -18.62
N GLY A 231 3.69 -6.32 -18.43
CA GLY A 231 4.89 -7.16 -18.35
C GLY A 231 5.55 -7.22 -16.97
N HIS A 232 5.14 -6.42 -15.98
CA HIS A 232 5.70 -6.39 -14.63
C HIS A 232 4.91 -7.24 -13.65
N SER A 233 5.59 -7.94 -12.74
CA SER A 233 4.96 -8.71 -11.67
C SER A 233 4.41 -7.79 -10.60
N ILE A 234 3.13 -7.96 -10.25
CA ILE A 234 2.45 -7.16 -9.23
C ILE A 234 1.64 -8.04 -8.26
N LEU A 235 1.32 -7.48 -7.10
CA LEU A 235 0.17 -7.91 -6.32
C LEU A 235 -0.96 -6.92 -6.58
N LEU A 236 -2.03 -7.40 -7.22
CA LEU A 236 -3.23 -6.60 -7.50
C LEU A 236 -4.23 -6.81 -6.38
N ALA A 237 -4.64 -5.74 -5.71
CA ALA A 237 -5.67 -5.75 -4.69
C ALA A 237 -6.88 -4.91 -5.11
N ARG A 238 -8.10 -5.35 -4.78
CA ARG A 238 -9.31 -4.52 -4.91
C ARG A 238 -9.60 -3.91 -3.56
N THR A 239 -8.85 -2.86 -3.26
CA THR A 239 -8.86 -2.08 -2.03
C THR A 239 -8.74 -0.61 -2.38
N GLY A 240 -8.93 0.26 -1.39
CA GLY A 240 -8.81 1.70 -1.54
C GLY A 240 -9.51 2.43 -0.39
N TYR A 241 -9.27 3.73 -0.30
CA TYR A 241 -9.77 4.58 0.78
C TYR A 241 -10.54 5.82 0.26
N THR A 242 -11.06 5.73 -0.97
CA THR A 242 -11.76 6.84 -1.64
C THR A 242 -13.28 6.79 -1.50
N GLY A 243 -13.82 5.63 -1.09
CA GLY A 243 -15.26 5.38 -1.11
C GLY A 243 -15.81 5.06 -2.52
N GLU A 244 -14.93 5.00 -3.51
CA GLU A 244 -15.23 4.51 -4.86
C GLU A 244 -14.63 3.12 -5.05
N ASP A 245 -15.07 2.40 -6.10
CA ASP A 245 -14.40 1.18 -6.54
C ASP A 245 -13.00 1.48 -7.06
N GLY A 246 -12.07 0.56 -6.86
CA GLY A 246 -10.70 0.76 -7.31
C GLY A 246 -9.78 -0.37 -6.96
N PHE A 247 -8.53 -0.21 -7.40
CA PHE A 247 -7.50 -1.22 -7.28
C PHE A 247 -6.21 -0.58 -6.80
N GLU A 248 -5.42 -1.38 -6.11
CA GLU A 248 -4.08 -1.07 -5.64
C GLU A 248 -3.10 -2.07 -6.25
N LEU A 249 -2.03 -1.55 -6.86
CA LEU A 249 -0.98 -2.30 -7.53
C LEU A 249 0.30 -2.16 -6.71
N PHE A 250 0.69 -3.22 -6.01
CA PHE A 250 1.99 -3.31 -5.36
C PHE A 250 3.00 -3.87 -6.37
N CYS A 251 4.07 -3.14 -6.63
CA CYS A 251 5.09 -3.50 -7.60
C CYS A 251 6.50 -3.25 -7.06
N GLY A 252 7.54 -3.69 -7.77
CA GLY A 252 8.90 -3.26 -7.51
C GLY A 252 9.06 -1.75 -7.66
N ALA A 253 9.86 -1.11 -6.82
CA ALA A 253 10.10 0.32 -6.90
C ALA A 253 10.66 0.75 -8.26
N GLU A 254 11.46 -0.12 -8.89
CA GLU A 254 12.03 0.05 -10.22
C GLU A 254 10.99 0.04 -11.34
N ASP A 255 9.87 -0.66 -11.17
CA ASP A 255 8.80 -0.81 -12.16
C ASP A 255 7.75 0.32 -12.09
N ALA A 256 7.79 1.13 -11.02
CA ALA A 256 6.74 2.09 -10.69
C ALA A 256 6.52 3.14 -11.79
N VAL A 257 7.59 3.65 -12.39
CA VAL A 257 7.50 4.71 -13.42
C VAL A 257 6.87 4.16 -14.69
N ASP A 258 7.23 2.95 -15.10
CA ASP A 258 6.69 2.29 -16.28
C ASP A 258 5.19 2.03 -16.10
N LEU A 259 4.80 1.44 -14.95
CA LEU A 259 3.40 1.18 -14.62
C LEU A 259 2.58 2.47 -14.53
N TRP A 260 3.10 3.51 -13.88
CA TRP A 260 2.43 4.80 -13.80
C TRP A 260 2.17 5.43 -15.17
N THR A 261 3.10 5.23 -16.10
CA THR A 261 3.04 5.84 -17.44
C THR A 261 2.04 5.13 -18.35
N VAL A 262 1.84 3.82 -18.19
CA VAL A 262 0.92 3.04 -19.03
C VAL A 262 -0.52 3.06 -18.53
N ILE A 263 -0.76 3.41 -17.25
CA ILE A 263 -2.07 3.64 -16.66
C ILE A 263 -2.61 5.01 -17.08
#